data_12f1ec450d3524eb0dd6fb2fd1e765a2
#
_entry.id   12f1ec450d3524eb0dd6fb2fd1e765a2
#
_cell.length_a   1.000
_cell.length_b   1.000
_cell.length_c   1.000
_cell.angle_alpha   90.00
_cell.angle_beta   90.00
_cell.angle_gamma   90.00
#
_symmetry.space_group_name_H-M   'P 1'
#
loop_
_entity.id
_entity.type
_entity.pdbx_description
1 polymer ?
#
loop_
_entity_poly.entity_id
_entity_poly.type
_entity_poly.pdbx_seq_one_letter_code
_entity_poly.pdbx_strand_id
1 'polypeptide(L)'
;MYTDGFIQYMKVTFHDSHWFVRSSVKASMIKSVKYDVDVMIGQDRSVVESQCECAAGMGPDAHCKHVCAVLFACADFMKLGTYKTELACTQKLQTFHRAKPHKGSPLKARQLDMPGCDEICNNEYDPRPVEYRGNPGY
;
A
#
# COMPACT_ATOMS: atom_id res chain seq x y z
N MET A 1 -5.99 2.15 12.09
CA MET A 1 -6.06 3.05 10.93
C MET A 1 -4.78 3.86 10.74
N TYR A 2 -4.35 4.63 11.71
CA TYR A 2 -3.11 5.42 11.52
C TYR A 2 -1.89 4.53 11.28
N THR A 3 -1.71 3.46 12.07
CA THR A 3 -0.63 2.49 11.93
C THR A 3 -0.62 1.74 10.59
N ASP A 4 -1.76 1.68 9.93
CA ASP A 4 -1.94 0.92 8.68
C ASP A 4 -1.71 1.77 7.42
N GLY A 5 -1.32 3.05 7.60
CA GLY A 5 -0.99 3.94 6.49
C GLY A 5 -2.20 4.40 5.67
N PHE A 6 -3.34 4.63 6.30
CA PHE A 6 -4.55 5.13 5.61
C PHE A 6 -4.46 6.59 5.20
N ILE A 7 -3.54 7.35 5.78
CA ILE A 7 -3.29 8.75 5.41
C ILE A 7 -2.50 8.78 4.11
N GLN A 8 -3.01 9.50 3.12
CA GLN A 8 -2.36 9.65 1.82
C GLN A 8 -1.46 10.86 1.76
N TYR A 9 -1.97 11.99 2.22
CA TYR A 9 -1.20 13.21 2.37
C TYR A 9 -1.71 14.01 3.56
N MET A 10 -0.87 14.88 4.06
CA MET A 10 -1.18 15.87 5.08
C MET A 10 -0.50 17.18 4.71
N LYS A 11 -1.26 18.25 4.66
CA LYS A 11 -0.78 19.62 4.47
C LYS A 11 -1.05 20.39 5.74
N VAL A 12 -0.05 21.15 6.17
CA VAL A 12 -0.15 21.98 7.37
C VAL A 12 0.16 23.44 6.98
N THR A 13 -0.69 24.34 7.39
CA THR A 13 -0.52 25.78 7.19
C THR A 13 -0.73 26.49 8.52
N PHE A 14 0.09 27.48 8.82
CA PHE A 14 -0.03 28.32 9.99
C PHE A 14 -0.57 29.70 9.60
N HIS A 15 -1.68 30.11 10.17
CA HIS A 15 -2.30 31.41 9.93
C HIS A 15 -3.07 31.86 11.18
N ASP A 16 -3.01 33.16 11.48
CA ASP A 16 -3.72 33.80 12.60
C ASP A 16 -3.63 33.03 13.93
N SER A 17 -2.40 32.62 14.27
CA SER A 17 -2.13 31.89 15.52
C SER A 17 -2.76 30.49 15.61
N HIS A 18 -3.23 29.94 14.49
CA HIS A 18 -3.80 28.61 14.39
C HIS A 18 -3.07 27.76 13.34
N TRP A 19 -3.02 26.47 13.59
CA TRP A 19 -2.54 25.47 12.65
C TRP A 19 -3.72 24.87 11.91
N PHE A 20 -3.73 24.97 10.60
CA PHE A 20 -4.71 24.35 9.73
C PHE A 20 -4.10 23.10 9.11
N VAL A 21 -4.70 21.99 9.38
CA VAL A 21 -4.26 20.67 8.88
C VAL A 21 -5.31 20.14 7.94
N ARG A 22 -4.96 19.98 6.66
CA ARG A 22 -5.79 19.31 5.67
C ARG A 22 -5.17 17.98 5.27
N SER A 23 -5.96 16.92 5.29
CA SER A 23 -5.50 15.56 5.04
C SER A 23 -6.51 14.76 4.25
N SER A 24 -6.06 13.83 3.43
CA SER A 24 -6.91 12.84 2.78
C SER A 24 -6.67 11.46 3.39
N VAL A 25 -7.74 10.83 3.86
CA VAL A 25 -7.71 9.56 4.58
C VAL A 25 -8.59 8.53 3.87
N LYS A 26 -8.07 7.35 3.61
CA LYS A 26 -8.84 6.25 3.03
C LYS A 26 -9.90 5.72 3.98
N ALA A 27 -11.07 5.37 3.44
CA ALA A 27 -12.09 4.65 4.18
C ALA A 27 -11.58 3.26 4.61
N SER A 28 -11.99 2.80 5.80
CA SER A 28 -11.53 1.49 6.31
C SER A 28 -12.14 0.31 5.59
N MET A 29 -13.39 0.43 5.12
CA MET A 29 -14.12 -0.67 4.49
C MET A 29 -13.89 -0.70 2.97
N ILE A 30 -13.95 0.45 2.31
CA ILE A 30 -13.81 0.57 0.87
C ILE A 30 -12.59 1.42 0.57
N LYS A 31 -11.46 0.79 0.28
CA LYS A 31 -10.15 1.47 0.08
C LYS A 31 -10.11 2.45 -1.09
N SER A 32 -11.03 2.35 -2.03
CA SER A 32 -11.17 3.31 -3.14
C SER A 32 -11.80 4.64 -2.72
N VAL A 33 -12.55 4.65 -1.61
CA VAL A 33 -13.17 5.85 -1.06
C VAL A 33 -12.17 6.59 -0.18
N LYS A 34 -12.12 7.89 -0.35
CA LYS A 34 -11.28 8.82 0.43
C LYS A 34 -12.17 9.87 1.04
N TYR A 35 -11.78 10.35 2.20
CA TYR A 35 -12.44 11.43 2.91
C TYR A 35 -11.43 12.53 3.16
N ASP A 36 -11.80 13.76 2.84
CA ASP A 36 -11.02 14.90 3.24
C ASP A 36 -11.32 15.22 4.72
N VAL A 37 -10.27 15.52 5.44
CA VAL A 37 -10.29 15.83 6.87
C VAL A 37 -9.59 17.16 7.06
N ASP A 38 -10.30 18.10 7.66
CA ASP A 38 -9.78 19.41 8.04
C ASP A 38 -9.78 19.53 9.57
N VAL A 39 -8.66 19.98 10.12
CA VAL A 39 -8.50 20.18 11.57
C VAL A 39 -7.84 21.52 11.83
N MET A 40 -8.40 22.29 12.74
CA MET A 40 -7.83 23.53 13.24
C MET A 40 -7.33 23.33 14.67
N ILE A 41 -6.05 23.63 14.91
CA ILE A 41 -5.38 23.46 16.19
C ILE A 41 -4.90 24.81 16.69
N GLY A 42 -5.24 25.15 17.91
CA GLY A 42 -4.82 26.38 18.58
C GLY A 42 -3.34 26.36 19.01
N GLN A 43 -2.83 27.49 19.43
CA GLN A 43 -1.46 27.61 19.97
C GLN A 43 -1.23 26.79 21.23
N ASP A 44 -2.27 26.63 22.03
CA ASP A 44 -2.30 25.79 23.22
C ASP A 44 -2.32 24.28 22.93
N ARG A 45 -2.30 23.92 21.63
CA ARG A 45 -2.40 22.56 21.10
C ARG A 45 -3.77 21.90 21.30
N SER A 46 -4.79 22.70 21.63
CA SER A 46 -6.16 22.21 21.65
C SER A 46 -6.70 22.11 20.23
N VAL A 47 -7.59 21.17 19.98
CA VAL A 47 -8.36 21.08 18.73
C VAL A 47 -9.49 22.09 18.85
N VAL A 48 -9.46 23.12 18.00
CA VAL A 48 -10.49 24.18 18.00
C VAL A 48 -11.68 23.76 17.15
N GLU A 49 -11.39 23.17 16.00
CA GLU A 49 -12.41 22.69 15.06
C GLU A 49 -11.88 21.47 14.31
N SER A 50 -12.77 20.53 14.01
CA SER A 50 -12.43 19.37 13.21
C SER A 50 -13.61 18.95 12.35
N GLN A 51 -13.37 18.65 11.07
CA GLN A 51 -14.38 18.25 10.11
C GLN A 51 -13.88 17.08 9.25
N CYS A 52 -14.79 16.20 8.88
CA CYS A 52 -14.51 15.08 8.00
C CYS A 52 -15.74 14.78 7.13
N GLU A 53 -15.52 14.47 5.87
CA GLU A 53 -16.59 14.14 4.92
C GLU A 53 -17.31 12.80 5.18
N CYS A 54 -16.85 12.00 6.16
CA CYS A 54 -17.55 10.76 6.51
C CYS A 54 -18.83 11.05 7.29
N ALA A 55 -19.80 10.13 7.23
CA ALA A 55 -21.10 10.30 7.89
C ALA A 55 -21.03 10.59 9.40
N ALA A 56 -19.96 10.16 10.07
CA ALA A 56 -19.73 10.39 11.51
C ALA A 56 -18.88 11.64 11.79
N GLY A 57 -18.45 12.36 10.77
CA GLY A 57 -17.52 13.49 10.87
C GLY A 57 -18.06 14.79 10.29
N MET A 58 -19.34 14.85 9.98
CA MET A 58 -19.97 16.06 9.47
C MET A 58 -20.24 17.02 10.63
N GLY A 59 -19.66 18.21 10.59
CA GLY A 59 -19.82 19.26 11.60
C GLY A 59 -18.49 19.69 12.23
N PRO A 60 -18.52 20.81 12.97
CA PRO A 60 -17.30 21.46 13.48
C PRO A 60 -16.58 20.70 14.60
N ASP A 61 -17.27 19.77 15.26
CA ASP A 61 -16.76 18.97 16.38
C ASP A 61 -16.62 17.49 16.00
N ALA A 62 -16.17 17.22 14.78
CA ALA A 62 -16.02 15.85 14.33
C ALA A 62 -14.99 15.07 15.15
N HIS A 63 -15.40 13.91 15.67
CA HIS A 63 -14.55 12.99 16.44
C HIS A 63 -14.54 11.59 15.87
N CYS A 64 -14.65 11.49 14.56
CA CYS A 64 -14.60 10.21 13.85
C CYS A 64 -13.18 9.63 13.83
N LYS A 65 -13.08 8.35 13.51
CA LYS A 65 -11.78 7.63 13.40
C LYS A 65 -10.79 8.25 12.41
N HIS A 66 -11.27 8.97 11.37
CA HIS A 66 -10.41 9.61 10.39
C HIS A 66 -9.75 10.85 10.98
N VAL A 67 -10.51 11.68 11.71
CA VAL A 67 -9.96 12.81 12.47
C VAL A 67 -8.94 12.34 13.49
N CYS A 68 -9.27 11.31 14.27
CA CYS A 68 -8.31 10.72 15.22
C CYS A 68 -7.01 10.25 14.54
N ALA A 69 -7.10 9.62 13.36
CA ALA A 69 -5.92 9.19 12.62
C ALA A 69 -5.03 10.38 12.21
N VAL A 70 -5.63 11.49 11.78
CA VAL A 70 -4.90 12.72 11.43
C VAL A 70 -4.25 13.35 12.66
N LEU A 71 -4.95 13.41 13.79
CA LEU A 71 -4.37 13.94 15.04
C LEU A 71 -3.18 13.10 15.52
N PHE A 72 -3.25 11.76 15.41
CA PHE A 72 -2.08 10.92 15.71
C PHE A 72 -0.93 11.17 14.74
N ALA A 73 -1.21 11.41 13.45
CA ALA A 73 -0.17 11.77 12.49
C ALA A 73 0.48 13.10 12.81
N CYS A 74 -0.30 14.11 13.24
CA CYS A 74 0.22 15.38 13.68
C CYS A 74 1.12 15.20 14.92
N ALA A 75 0.71 14.41 15.90
CA ALA A 75 1.50 14.13 17.10
C ALA A 75 2.82 13.41 16.78
N ASP A 76 2.81 12.45 15.86
CA ASP A 76 4.03 11.77 15.41
C ASP A 76 4.94 12.71 14.61
N PHE A 77 4.36 13.53 13.74
CA PHE A 77 5.13 14.52 12.98
C PHE A 77 5.83 15.51 13.90
N MET A 78 5.17 15.97 14.94
CA MET A 78 5.77 16.87 15.94
C MET A 78 6.92 16.21 16.72
N LYS A 79 6.85 14.90 16.97
CA LYS A 79 7.87 14.16 17.73
C LYS A 79 9.02 13.65 16.87
N LEU A 80 8.72 13.16 15.66
CA LEU A 80 9.64 12.38 14.84
C LEU A 80 10.03 13.11 13.53
N GLY A 81 9.37 14.22 13.20
CA GLY A 81 9.52 14.91 11.91
C GLY A 81 8.89 14.15 10.73
N THR A 82 8.26 13.05 10.98
CA THR A 82 7.64 12.20 9.95
C THR A 82 6.33 11.59 10.45
N TYR A 83 5.46 11.17 9.54
CA TYR A 83 4.23 10.45 9.85
C TYR A 83 4.06 9.23 8.90
N LYS A 84 3.27 8.25 9.34
CA LYS A 84 3.04 7.01 8.58
C LYS A 84 2.06 7.25 7.45
N THR A 85 2.54 7.10 6.23
CA THR A 85 1.73 7.11 5.01
C THR A 85 1.64 5.71 4.41
N GLU A 86 0.74 5.52 3.46
CA GLU A 86 0.74 4.30 2.65
C GLU A 86 2.03 4.24 1.81
N LEU A 87 2.70 3.11 1.87
CA LEU A 87 3.87 2.86 1.01
C LEU A 87 3.43 2.80 -0.46
N ALA A 88 4.11 3.54 -1.32
CA ALA A 88 3.90 3.43 -2.76
C ALA A 88 4.14 1.99 -3.23
N CYS A 89 3.47 1.59 -4.32
CA CYS A 89 3.61 0.24 -4.88
C CYS A 89 5.08 -0.12 -5.17
N THR A 90 5.87 0.86 -5.56
CA THR A 90 7.30 0.72 -5.85
C THR A 90 8.17 0.55 -4.60
N GLN A 91 7.68 0.93 -3.42
CA GLN A 91 8.38 0.78 -2.13
C GLN A 91 8.13 -0.60 -1.49
N LYS A 92 7.19 -1.37 -2.02
CA LYS A 92 6.91 -2.75 -1.58
C LYS A 92 7.49 -3.71 -2.60
N LEU A 93 8.22 -4.73 -2.10
CA LEU A 93 8.63 -5.83 -2.95
C LEU A 93 7.39 -6.48 -3.57
N GLN A 94 7.35 -6.55 -4.88
CA GLN A 94 6.21 -7.11 -5.59
C GLN A 94 6.04 -8.58 -5.25
N THR A 95 4.79 -9.05 -5.17
CA THR A 95 4.49 -10.41 -4.72
C THR A 95 4.99 -11.50 -5.66
N PHE A 96 5.23 -11.18 -6.93
CA PHE A 96 5.81 -12.15 -7.89
C PHE A 96 7.30 -12.44 -7.64
N HIS A 97 8.01 -11.56 -6.90
CA HIS A 97 9.39 -11.81 -6.46
C HIS A 97 9.47 -12.61 -5.16
N ARG A 98 8.34 -12.83 -4.50
CA ARG A 98 8.29 -13.69 -3.32
C ARG A 98 8.06 -15.12 -3.77
N ALA A 99 9.01 -16.01 -3.47
CA ALA A 99 8.77 -17.41 -3.62
C ALA A 99 7.49 -17.78 -2.85
N LYS A 100 6.52 -18.41 -3.53
CA LYS A 100 5.33 -18.93 -2.85
C LYS A 100 5.81 -19.98 -1.86
N PRO A 101 5.27 -20.02 -0.62
CA PRO A 101 5.62 -21.07 0.32
C PRO A 101 5.25 -22.43 -0.31
N HIS A 102 6.26 -23.24 -0.58
CA HIS A 102 6.07 -24.57 -1.14
C HIS A 102 5.68 -25.52 0.01
N LYS A 103 4.53 -26.14 -0.10
CA LYS A 103 4.13 -27.21 0.82
C LYS A 103 4.83 -28.51 0.39
N GLY A 104 6.03 -28.73 0.87
CA GLY A 104 6.83 -29.90 0.57
C GLY A 104 8.20 -29.56 -0.02
N SER A 105 9.09 -30.52 -0.06
CA SER A 105 10.39 -30.39 -0.73
C SER A 105 10.17 -30.23 -2.22
N PRO A 106 10.90 -29.33 -2.91
CA PRO A 106 10.82 -29.23 -4.35
C PRO A 106 11.28 -30.56 -4.95
N LEU A 107 10.38 -31.24 -5.64
CA LEU A 107 10.70 -32.41 -6.40
C LEU A 107 11.63 -32.03 -7.56
N LYS A 108 12.74 -32.71 -7.72
CA LYS A 108 13.57 -32.55 -8.91
C LYS A 108 12.75 -33.08 -10.11
N ALA A 109 12.87 -32.44 -11.27
CA ALA A 109 12.14 -32.84 -12.47
C ALA A 109 12.30 -34.35 -12.81
N ARG A 110 13.43 -34.94 -12.43
CA ARG A 110 13.69 -36.40 -12.56
C ARG A 110 12.82 -37.31 -11.66
N GLN A 111 12.16 -36.73 -10.67
CA GLN A 111 11.33 -37.49 -9.69
C GLN A 111 9.83 -37.39 -10.03
N LEU A 112 9.50 -36.65 -11.10
CA LEU A 112 8.16 -36.65 -11.65
C LEU A 112 8.03 -37.80 -12.60
N ASP A 113 7.40 -38.92 -12.15
CA ASP A 113 6.92 -39.97 -13.04
C ASP A 113 5.80 -39.36 -13.92
N MET A 114 6.18 -38.84 -15.07
CA MET A 114 5.25 -38.38 -16.10
C MET A 114 4.87 -39.60 -16.95
N PRO A 115 3.64 -40.11 -16.87
CA PRO A 115 3.21 -41.19 -17.75
C PRO A 115 3.31 -40.75 -19.21
N GLY A 116 4.10 -41.44 -20.02
CA GLY A 116 4.32 -41.14 -21.43
C GLY A 116 5.55 -40.27 -21.75
N CYS A 117 6.46 -40.08 -20.76
CA CYS A 117 7.66 -39.24 -20.95
C CYS A 117 8.75 -39.91 -21.83
N ASP A 118 8.72 -41.21 -21.95
CA ASP A 118 9.79 -42.00 -22.60
C ASP A 118 9.90 -41.71 -24.12
N GLU A 119 8.80 -41.30 -24.77
CA GLU A 119 8.79 -40.88 -26.16
C GLU A 119 9.14 -39.40 -26.39
N ILE A 120 8.89 -38.55 -25.39
CA ILE A 120 9.10 -37.09 -25.51
C ILE A 120 10.56 -36.72 -25.22
N CYS A 121 11.25 -37.53 -24.38
CA CYS A 121 12.63 -37.21 -23.98
C CYS A 121 13.66 -37.46 -25.08
N ASN A 122 13.30 -38.16 -26.15
CA ASN A 122 14.19 -38.40 -27.30
C ASN A 122 14.02 -37.43 -28.43
N ASN A 123 13.00 -36.61 -28.43
CA ASN A 123 12.89 -35.49 -29.34
C ASN A 123 13.61 -34.30 -28.74
N GLU A 124 14.69 -33.87 -29.34
CA GLU A 124 15.32 -32.56 -29.06
C GLU A 124 14.25 -31.49 -29.32
N TYR A 125 13.52 -31.15 -28.21
CA TYR A 125 12.55 -30.04 -28.26
C TYR A 125 13.32 -28.74 -28.41
N ASP A 126 13.41 -28.26 -29.64
CA ASP A 126 13.92 -26.94 -29.96
C ASP A 126 12.74 -25.95 -29.94
N PRO A 127 12.66 -25.05 -28.93
CA PRO A 127 11.58 -24.08 -28.80
C PRO A 127 11.63 -22.99 -29.88
N ARG A 128 12.67 -22.97 -30.72
CA ARG A 128 12.80 -21.98 -31.81
C ARG A 128 11.78 -22.24 -32.94
N PRO A 129 11.28 -21.21 -33.60
CA PRO A 129 10.50 -21.34 -34.81
C PRO A 129 11.24 -22.21 -35.83
N VAL A 130 10.51 -23.01 -36.61
CA VAL A 130 11.06 -24.00 -37.56
C VAL A 130 12.10 -23.40 -38.49
N GLU A 131 11.92 -22.14 -38.87
CA GLU A 131 12.81 -21.37 -39.76
C GLU A 131 14.23 -21.18 -39.22
N TYR A 132 14.39 -21.28 -37.89
CA TYR A 132 15.66 -21.05 -37.19
C TYR A 132 16.27 -22.34 -36.61
N ARG A 133 15.62 -23.51 -36.82
CA ARG A 133 16.14 -24.81 -36.41
C ARG A 133 17.20 -25.28 -37.40
N GLY A 134 18.37 -25.57 -36.89
CA GLY A 134 19.47 -26.07 -37.75
C GLY A 134 20.53 -25.03 -38.14
N ASN A 135 20.40 -23.77 -37.72
CA ASN A 135 21.48 -22.79 -37.88
C ASN A 135 22.41 -22.83 -36.66
N PRO A 136 23.67 -23.26 -36.79
CA PRO A 136 24.62 -23.36 -35.68
C PRO A 136 25.24 -22.00 -35.26
N GLY A 137 24.65 -20.90 -35.66
CA GLY A 137 25.29 -19.59 -35.58
C GLY A 137 24.54 -18.51 -34.79
N TYR A 138 23.83 -18.88 -33.71
CA TYR A 138 23.36 -17.89 -32.72
C TYR A 138 23.62 -18.40 -31.33
#